data_1d33c387ef3165ddf4950e00a989e09c
#
_entry.id   1d33c387ef3165ddf4950e00a989e09c
#
_cell.length_a   1.000
_cell.length_b   1.000
_cell.length_c   1.000
_cell.angle_alpha   90.00
_cell.angle_beta   90.00
_cell.angle_gamma   90.00
#
_symmetry.space_group_name_H-M   'P 1'
#
loop_
_entity.id
_entity.type
_entity.pdbx_description
1 polymer ?
#
loop_
_entity_poly.entity_id
_entity_poly.type
_entity_poly.pdbx_seq_one_letter_code
_entity_poly.pdbx_strand_id
1 'polypeptide(L)'
;MTALVIAEHDNASIKPATLNTVTAAAQCGGEVHVLVAGKGAESAAKAAAQIAGVAKVIHVDGVHFEHGLAENMAAQILAIAANYSHILFPATASGKNIAPRVAATLDVGQISDITKVDAVDIFERPIYAGNAIAIVQSLDAIKVITVRTTGFDPAAATGGTASIEVLEGVTDSGKSSFLSSEIAKSDRPELTAAKIIVSGGRALGSVEKFNEIMTPLADKLGAALGASRAAVDAGYAPNDWQVGQTGKIVAPQLYIAAGISGAIQHLAGMKDSKVIVAINKDPEAPIFSVADYGLEADLFTAVPELTAAL
;
A
#
# COMPACT_ATOMS: atom_id res chain seq x y z
N MET A 1 -9.30 5.39 -25.05
CA MET A 1 -8.43 5.61 -23.87
C MET A 1 -8.12 4.24 -23.31
N THR A 2 -6.88 3.98 -22.91
CA THR A 2 -6.46 2.70 -22.31
C THR A 2 -5.59 3.02 -21.11
N ALA A 3 -5.86 2.37 -19.99
CA ALA A 3 -5.09 2.50 -18.77
C ALA A 3 -4.13 1.31 -18.60
N LEU A 4 -2.89 1.58 -18.18
CA LEU A 4 -1.90 0.57 -17.83
C LEU A 4 -1.74 0.54 -16.31
N VAL A 5 -2.03 -0.58 -15.70
CA VAL A 5 -1.73 -0.85 -14.28
C VAL A 5 -0.41 -1.60 -14.18
N ILE A 6 0.50 -1.08 -13.39
CA ILE A 6 1.76 -1.77 -13.08
C ILE A 6 1.51 -2.69 -11.90
N ALA A 7 1.54 -3.99 -12.15
CA ALA A 7 1.27 -4.98 -11.11
C ALA A 7 2.39 -5.02 -10.07
N GLU A 8 2.01 -5.12 -8.82
CA GLU A 8 2.90 -5.53 -7.74
C GLU A 8 2.71 -7.03 -7.49
N HIS A 9 3.81 -7.79 -7.53
CA HIS A 9 3.80 -9.25 -7.43
C HIS A 9 5.12 -9.76 -6.85
N ASP A 10 5.16 -11.04 -6.53
CA ASP A 10 6.36 -11.75 -6.05
C ASP A 10 6.85 -12.80 -7.07
N ASN A 11 6.61 -12.58 -8.35
CA ASN A 11 6.78 -13.50 -9.48
C ASN A 11 5.82 -14.71 -9.49
N ALA A 12 5.21 -15.07 -8.37
CA ALA A 12 4.26 -16.19 -8.26
C ALA A 12 2.81 -15.71 -8.13
N SER A 13 2.56 -14.68 -7.32
CA SER A 13 1.24 -14.17 -6.98
C SER A 13 1.14 -12.65 -7.11
N ILE A 14 -0.08 -12.16 -7.40
CA ILE A 14 -0.40 -10.73 -7.43
C ILE A 14 -0.63 -10.24 -6.00
N LYS A 15 -0.05 -9.09 -5.66
CA LYS A 15 -0.27 -8.44 -4.37
C LYS A 15 -1.62 -7.71 -4.34
N PRO A 16 -2.31 -7.66 -3.18
CA PRO A 16 -3.63 -7.03 -3.04
C PRO A 16 -3.71 -5.60 -3.55
N ALA A 17 -2.66 -4.80 -3.37
CA ALA A 17 -2.58 -3.42 -3.83
C ALA A 17 -2.83 -3.24 -5.34
N THR A 18 -2.51 -4.25 -6.15
CA THR A 18 -2.81 -4.26 -7.59
C THR A 18 -4.31 -4.28 -7.85
N LEU A 19 -5.10 -5.00 -7.04
CA LEU A 19 -6.56 -5.09 -7.19
C LEU A 19 -7.23 -3.73 -6.98
N ASN A 20 -6.80 -2.97 -5.98
CA ASN A 20 -7.29 -1.62 -5.73
C ASN A 20 -6.93 -0.67 -6.88
N THR A 21 -5.72 -0.83 -7.45
CA THR A 21 -5.25 -0.03 -8.58
C THR A 21 -6.04 -0.34 -9.87
N VAL A 22 -6.45 -1.60 -10.08
CA VAL A 22 -7.33 -1.99 -11.19
C VAL A 22 -8.68 -1.29 -11.07
N THR A 23 -9.27 -1.21 -9.88
CA THR A 23 -10.51 -0.46 -9.67
C THR A 23 -10.36 1.02 -10.02
N ALA A 24 -9.29 1.66 -9.57
CA ALA A 24 -9.01 3.06 -9.92
C ALA A 24 -8.83 3.23 -11.45
N ALA A 25 -8.11 2.32 -12.09
CA ALA A 25 -7.89 2.34 -13.54
C ALA A 25 -9.21 2.20 -14.33
N ALA A 26 -10.13 1.34 -13.88
CA ALA A 26 -11.45 1.19 -14.50
C ALA A 26 -12.28 2.47 -14.41
N GLN A 27 -12.14 3.26 -13.33
CA GLN A 27 -12.82 4.56 -13.18
C GLN A 27 -12.25 5.65 -14.09
N CYS A 28 -11.00 5.51 -14.56
CA CYS A 28 -10.42 6.43 -15.56
C CYS A 28 -11.06 6.27 -16.96
N GLY A 29 -11.84 5.20 -17.18
CA GLY A 29 -12.51 4.89 -18.43
C GLY A 29 -11.62 4.18 -19.46
N GLY A 30 -12.26 3.46 -20.36
CA GLY A 30 -11.58 2.66 -21.38
C GLY A 30 -11.14 1.27 -20.89
N GLU A 31 -10.25 0.63 -21.64
CA GLU A 31 -9.72 -0.68 -21.30
C GLU A 31 -8.63 -0.60 -20.23
N VAL A 32 -8.59 -1.60 -19.35
CA VAL A 32 -7.54 -1.76 -18.36
C VAL A 32 -6.61 -2.87 -18.79
N HIS A 33 -5.34 -2.53 -18.99
CA HIS A 33 -4.26 -3.47 -19.21
C HIS A 33 -3.39 -3.58 -17.94
N VAL A 34 -2.81 -4.75 -17.71
CA VAL A 34 -1.94 -4.99 -16.54
C VAL A 34 -0.55 -5.42 -17.03
N LEU A 35 0.49 -4.73 -16.62
CA LEU A 35 1.89 -5.14 -16.86
C LEU A 35 2.37 -6.02 -15.71
N VAL A 36 2.82 -7.22 -16.03
CA VAL A 36 3.51 -8.15 -15.13
C VAL A 36 4.91 -8.39 -15.71
N ALA A 37 5.92 -7.73 -15.14
CA ALA A 37 7.31 -7.88 -15.53
C ALA A 37 8.10 -8.51 -14.38
N GLY A 38 8.70 -9.68 -14.62
CA GLY A 38 9.38 -10.46 -13.60
C GLY A 38 10.27 -11.53 -14.18
N LYS A 39 10.75 -12.46 -13.37
CA LYS A 39 11.46 -13.67 -13.80
C LYS A 39 10.63 -14.89 -13.44
N GLY A 40 10.22 -15.67 -14.44
CA GLY A 40 9.34 -16.80 -14.26
C GLY A 40 7.96 -16.40 -13.72
N ALA A 41 7.48 -15.18 -14.06
CA ALA A 41 6.26 -14.58 -13.50
C ALA A 41 4.97 -15.02 -14.23
N GLU A 42 4.97 -16.14 -14.94
CA GLU A 42 3.80 -16.66 -15.65
C GLU A 42 2.60 -16.91 -14.73
N SER A 43 2.84 -17.39 -13.50
CA SER A 43 1.76 -17.63 -12.53
C SER A 43 1.09 -16.33 -12.10
N ALA A 44 1.88 -15.27 -11.86
CA ALA A 44 1.37 -13.94 -11.56
C ALA A 44 0.61 -13.35 -12.76
N ALA A 45 1.11 -13.54 -14.00
CA ALA A 45 0.42 -13.11 -15.22
C ALA A 45 -0.92 -13.82 -15.40
N LYS A 46 -0.99 -15.13 -15.15
CA LYS A 46 -2.24 -15.91 -15.17
C LYS A 46 -3.23 -15.43 -14.10
N ALA A 47 -2.74 -15.13 -12.89
CA ALA A 47 -3.56 -14.57 -11.83
C ALA A 47 -4.08 -13.17 -12.21
N ALA A 48 -3.24 -12.30 -12.79
CA ALA A 48 -3.65 -10.99 -13.28
C ALA A 48 -4.74 -11.07 -14.35
N ALA A 49 -4.68 -12.08 -15.23
CA ALA A 49 -5.68 -12.29 -16.27
C ALA A 49 -7.07 -12.71 -15.74
N GLN A 50 -7.12 -13.21 -14.51
CA GLN A 50 -8.37 -13.57 -13.83
C GLN A 50 -9.02 -12.39 -13.09
N ILE A 51 -8.34 -11.25 -12.93
CA ILE A 51 -8.89 -10.09 -12.24
C ILE A 51 -10.05 -9.52 -13.06
N ALA A 52 -11.19 -9.31 -12.41
CA ALA A 52 -12.36 -8.72 -13.04
C ALA A 52 -12.07 -7.30 -13.55
N GLY A 53 -12.49 -7.01 -14.79
CA GLY A 53 -12.29 -5.70 -15.42
C GLY A 53 -10.97 -5.53 -16.15
N VAL A 54 -10.05 -6.49 -16.07
CA VAL A 54 -8.82 -6.50 -16.88
C VAL A 54 -9.14 -7.02 -18.29
N ALA A 55 -8.75 -6.26 -19.30
CA ALA A 55 -8.94 -6.63 -20.73
C ALA A 55 -7.74 -7.38 -21.31
N LYS A 56 -6.53 -7.02 -20.86
CA LYS A 56 -5.27 -7.60 -21.34
C LYS A 56 -4.21 -7.60 -20.25
N VAL A 57 -3.40 -8.65 -20.20
CA VAL A 57 -2.16 -8.71 -19.42
C VAL A 57 -0.98 -8.68 -20.37
N ILE A 58 -0.02 -7.82 -20.09
CA ILE A 58 1.28 -7.77 -20.75
C ILE A 58 2.26 -8.49 -19.84
N HIS A 59 2.78 -9.62 -20.30
CA HIS A 59 3.78 -10.39 -19.57
C HIS A 59 5.17 -10.16 -20.18
N VAL A 60 6.11 -9.76 -19.35
CA VAL A 60 7.51 -9.57 -19.72
C VAL A 60 8.37 -10.43 -18.80
N ASP A 61 9.12 -11.36 -19.39
CA ASP A 61 10.02 -12.22 -18.62
C ASP A 61 11.48 -11.80 -18.84
N GLY A 62 12.24 -11.71 -17.74
CA GLY A 62 13.65 -11.36 -17.78
C GLY A 62 14.30 -11.36 -16.41
N VAL A 63 15.54 -11.86 -16.34
CA VAL A 63 16.27 -11.98 -15.06
C VAL A 63 16.44 -10.64 -14.35
N HIS A 64 16.58 -9.55 -15.08
CA HIS A 64 16.75 -8.20 -14.52
C HIS A 64 15.45 -7.59 -13.99
N PHE A 65 14.30 -8.26 -14.16
CA PHE A 65 13.02 -7.90 -13.55
C PHE A 65 12.72 -8.70 -12.27
N GLU A 66 13.53 -9.70 -11.91
CA GLU A 66 13.30 -10.62 -10.80
C GLU A 66 12.96 -9.92 -9.47
N HIS A 67 13.66 -8.81 -9.19
CA HIS A 67 13.54 -8.06 -7.95
C HIS A 67 12.85 -6.69 -8.12
N GLY A 68 12.23 -6.42 -9.28
CA GLY A 68 11.50 -5.20 -9.56
C GLY A 68 12.32 -3.91 -9.41
N LEU A 69 13.62 -3.94 -9.78
CA LEU A 69 14.48 -2.76 -9.73
C LEU A 69 13.87 -1.62 -10.54
N ALA A 70 13.75 -0.44 -9.91
CA ALA A 70 12.96 0.66 -10.47
C ALA A 70 13.52 1.19 -11.80
N GLU A 71 14.83 1.13 -12.02
CA GLU A 71 15.48 1.54 -13.25
C GLU A 71 15.04 0.67 -14.44
N ASN A 72 14.98 -0.64 -14.25
CA ASN A 72 14.59 -1.60 -15.27
C ASN A 72 13.07 -1.56 -15.52
N MET A 73 12.29 -1.51 -14.42
CA MET A 73 10.83 -1.37 -14.51
C MET A 73 10.42 -0.09 -15.25
N ALA A 74 11.03 1.05 -14.91
CA ALA A 74 10.75 2.32 -15.59
C ALA A 74 11.11 2.25 -17.10
N ALA A 75 12.24 1.67 -17.46
CA ALA A 75 12.63 1.49 -18.86
C ALA A 75 11.60 0.64 -19.64
N GLN A 76 11.12 -0.46 -19.04
CA GLN A 76 10.09 -1.32 -19.65
C GLN A 76 8.76 -0.60 -19.84
N ILE A 77 8.33 0.15 -18.82
CA ILE A 77 7.07 0.93 -18.88
C ILE A 77 7.18 1.99 -19.98
N LEU A 78 8.29 2.72 -20.06
CA LEU A 78 8.53 3.76 -21.06
C LEU A 78 8.50 3.22 -22.49
N ALA A 79 8.98 1.99 -22.72
CA ALA A 79 8.97 1.36 -24.04
C ALA A 79 7.54 1.15 -24.60
N ILE A 80 6.54 1.08 -23.75
CA ILE A 80 5.14 0.87 -24.13
C ILE A 80 4.21 2.05 -23.78
N ALA A 81 4.71 3.08 -23.09
CA ALA A 81 3.93 4.18 -22.53
C ALA A 81 3.08 4.93 -23.56
N ALA A 82 3.57 5.08 -24.80
CA ALA A 82 2.88 5.80 -25.87
C ALA A 82 1.51 5.19 -26.25
N ASN A 83 1.25 3.94 -25.87
CA ASN A 83 -0.01 3.24 -26.14
C ASN A 83 -1.08 3.54 -25.07
N TYR A 84 -0.76 4.29 -24.01
CA TYR A 84 -1.61 4.49 -22.85
C TYR A 84 -1.84 5.95 -22.55
N SER A 85 -3.07 6.27 -22.12
CA SER A 85 -3.41 7.61 -21.62
C SER A 85 -3.21 7.74 -20.10
N HIS A 86 -3.21 6.61 -19.40
CA HIS A 86 -3.03 6.54 -17.95
C HIS A 86 -2.07 5.42 -17.59
N ILE A 87 -1.14 5.68 -16.69
CA ILE A 87 -0.22 4.69 -16.15
C ILE A 87 -0.35 4.75 -14.63
N LEU A 88 -0.90 3.69 -14.04
CA LEU A 88 -1.25 3.66 -12.62
C LEU A 88 -0.37 2.67 -11.86
N PHE A 89 0.07 3.10 -10.71
CA PHE A 89 0.88 2.32 -9.78
C PHE A 89 0.17 2.24 -8.43
N PRO A 90 0.24 1.12 -7.69
CA PRO A 90 -0.09 1.13 -6.27
C PRO A 90 0.79 2.16 -5.53
N ALA A 91 0.25 2.92 -4.59
CA ALA A 91 1.02 3.88 -3.78
C ALA A 91 1.82 3.19 -2.66
N THR A 92 2.45 2.07 -2.98
CA THR A 92 3.40 1.31 -2.14
C THR A 92 4.81 1.86 -2.30
N ALA A 93 5.77 1.33 -1.53
CA ALA A 93 7.19 1.69 -1.68
C ALA A 93 7.71 1.44 -3.10
N SER A 94 7.29 0.32 -3.73
CA SER A 94 7.67 -0.02 -5.11
C SER A 94 7.08 0.98 -6.11
N GLY A 95 5.77 1.21 -6.08
CA GLY A 95 5.12 2.15 -6.99
C GLY A 95 5.65 3.58 -6.83
N LYS A 96 5.88 4.03 -5.61
CA LYS A 96 6.46 5.35 -5.30
C LYS A 96 7.92 5.51 -5.74
N ASN A 97 8.65 4.40 -5.92
CA ASN A 97 10.01 4.43 -6.48
C ASN A 97 10.01 4.46 -8.01
N ILE A 98 9.06 3.76 -8.67
CA ILE A 98 9.02 3.64 -10.12
C ILE A 98 8.32 4.84 -10.78
N ALA A 99 7.14 5.23 -10.29
CA ALA A 99 6.29 6.23 -10.92
C ALA A 99 6.99 7.58 -11.19
N PRO A 100 7.75 8.20 -10.25
CA PRO A 100 8.40 9.47 -10.51
C PRO A 100 9.48 9.39 -11.59
N ARG A 101 10.14 8.23 -11.77
CA ARG A 101 11.10 8.00 -12.86
C ARG A 101 10.41 8.01 -14.22
N VAL A 102 9.25 7.36 -14.30
CA VAL A 102 8.43 7.31 -15.52
C VAL A 102 7.90 8.72 -15.83
N ALA A 103 7.32 9.42 -14.86
CA ALA A 103 6.77 10.76 -15.04
C ALA A 103 7.85 11.75 -15.50
N ALA A 104 9.01 11.75 -14.83
CA ALA A 104 10.12 12.65 -15.19
C ALA A 104 10.67 12.37 -16.59
N THR A 105 10.73 11.12 -17.03
CA THR A 105 11.23 10.78 -18.37
C THR A 105 10.22 11.12 -19.46
N LEU A 106 8.93 11.04 -19.17
CA LEU A 106 7.85 11.46 -20.09
C LEU A 106 7.64 12.98 -20.09
N ASP A 107 8.32 13.72 -19.19
CA ASP A 107 8.13 15.17 -18.96
C ASP A 107 6.67 15.52 -18.64
N VAL A 108 6.06 14.76 -17.74
CA VAL A 108 4.67 14.96 -17.27
C VAL A 108 4.59 15.07 -15.75
N GLY A 109 3.53 15.71 -15.25
CA GLY A 109 3.24 15.79 -13.82
C GLY A 109 2.80 14.43 -13.26
N GLN A 110 3.40 14.00 -12.12
CA GLN A 110 2.91 12.84 -11.37
C GLN A 110 1.74 13.25 -10.46
N ILE A 111 0.62 12.52 -10.54
CA ILE A 111 -0.52 12.68 -9.63
C ILE A 111 -0.38 11.64 -8.53
N SER A 112 0.09 12.08 -7.36
CA SER A 112 0.46 11.16 -6.28
C SER A 112 -0.69 10.88 -5.33
N ASP A 113 -0.85 9.58 -5.00
CA ASP A 113 -1.63 9.10 -3.87
C ASP A 113 -3.13 9.47 -3.98
N ILE A 114 -3.71 9.24 -5.18
CA ILE A 114 -5.13 9.56 -5.41
C ILE A 114 -6.03 8.68 -4.55
N THR A 115 -7.14 9.28 -4.09
CA THR A 115 -8.20 8.60 -3.30
C THR A 115 -9.51 8.48 -4.06
N LYS A 116 -9.64 9.21 -5.19
CA LYS A 116 -10.84 9.18 -6.03
C LYS A 116 -10.52 9.63 -7.45
N VAL A 117 -11.29 9.12 -8.39
CA VAL A 117 -11.34 9.55 -9.79
C VAL A 117 -12.67 10.23 -10.01
N ASP A 118 -12.68 11.54 -10.26
CA ASP A 118 -13.90 12.30 -10.55
C ASP A 118 -14.19 12.38 -12.05
N ALA A 119 -13.15 12.42 -12.86
CA ALA A 119 -13.22 12.33 -14.31
C ALA A 119 -11.93 11.73 -14.87
N VAL A 120 -11.85 11.54 -16.18
CA VAL A 120 -10.67 10.95 -16.85
C VAL A 120 -9.36 11.71 -16.60
N ASP A 121 -9.45 12.97 -16.22
CA ASP A 121 -8.33 13.88 -15.98
C ASP A 121 -8.43 14.62 -14.64
N ILE A 122 -9.45 14.32 -13.80
CA ILE A 122 -9.69 14.97 -12.49
C ILE A 122 -9.65 13.95 -11.38
N PHE A 123 -8.83 14.24 -10.37
CA PHE A 123 -8.53 13.32 -9.27
C PHE A 123 -8.55 14.03 -7.93
N GLU A 124 -9.02 13.34 -6.89
CA GLU A 124 -8.85 13.78 -5.50
C GLU A 124 -7.61 13.16 -4.89
N ARG A 125 -6.85 13.96 -4.14
CA ARG A 125 -5.69 13.47 -3.39
C ARG A 125 -5.52 14.22 -2.08
N PRO A 126 -5.07 13.55 -0.99
CA PRO A 126 -4.77 14.21 0.26
C PRO A 126 -3.47 15.02 0.17
N ILE A 127 -3.49 16.18 0.81
CA ILE A 127 -2.33 17.05 1.02
C ILE A 127 -2.25 17.43 2.51
N TYR A 128 -1.15 18.02 2.97
CA TYR A 128 -0.93 18.37 4.38
C TYR A 128 -1.20 17.18 5.33
N ALA A 129 -0.60 16.03 5.02
CA ALA A 129 -0.78 14.77 5.78
C ALA A 129 -2.27 14.33 5.88
N GLY A 130 -3.09 14.67 4.88
CA GLY A 130 -4.50 14.32 4.82
C GLY A 130 -5.45 15.29 5.55
N ASN A 131 -4.95 16.45 6.02
CA ASN A 131 -5.81 17.49 6.61
C ASN A 131 -6.61 18.26 5.55
N ALA A 132 -6.19 18.19 4.29
CA ALA A 132 -6.93 18.76 3.16
C ALA A 132 -6.97 17.77 2.00
N ILE A 133 -8.02 17.84 1.21
CA ILE A 133 -8.16 17.10 -0.04
C ILE A 133 -8.05 18.11 -1.18
N ALA A 134 -7.11 17.87 -2.08
CA ALA A 134 -6.97 18.64 -3.31
C ALA A 134 -7.68 17.92 -4.45
N ILE A 135 -8.51 18.65 -5.19
CA ILE A 135 -9.03 18.23 -6.49
C ILE A 135 -8.07 18.77 -7.53
N VAL A 136 -7.46 17.91 -8.31
CA VAL A 136 -6.46 18.26 -9.31
C VAL A 136 -6.89 17.79 -10.69
N GLN A 137 -6.66 18.65 -11.71
CA GLN A 137 -6.85 18.30 -13.11
C GLN A 137 -5.47 18.19 -13.79
N SER A 138 -5.22 17.09 -14.49
CA SER A 138 -4.02 16.93 -15.31
C SER A 138 -4.31 17.27 -16.76
N LEU A 139 -3.53 18.19 -17.32
CA LEU A 139 -3.60 18.55 -18.73
C LEU A 139 -2.64 17.74 -19.60
N ASP A 140 -1.79 16.89 -19.00
CA ASP A 140 -0.83 16.07 -19.72
C ASP A 140 -1.53 15.02 -20.59
N ALA A 141 -0.93 14.65 -21.71
CA ALA A 141 -1.46 13.60 -22.60
C ALA A 141 -1.45 12.23 -21.91
N ILE A 142 -0.39 11.93 -21.16
CA ILE A 142 -0.25 10.71 -20.36
C ILE A 142 -0.29 11.08 -18.88
N LYS A 143 -1.20 10.50 -18.12
CA LYS A 143 -1.32 10.69 -16.68
C LYS A 143 -0.53 9.60 -15.96
N VAL A 144 0.47 9.98 -15.17
CA VAL A 144 1.23 9.06 -14.32
C VAL A 144 0.72 9.21 -12.89
N ILE A 145 0.16 8.13 -12.34
CA ILE A 145 -0.68 8.18 -11.14
C ILE A 145 -0.20 7.13 -10.13
N THR A 146 -0.08 7.52 -8.86
CA THR A 146 -0.03 6.52 -7.78
C THR A 146 -1.35 6.48 -7.03
N VAL A 147 -1.87 5.27 -6.77
CA VAL A 147 -3.20 5.00 -6.23
C VAL A 147 -3.11 4.62 -4.77
N ARG A 148 -3.75 5.39 -3.89
CA ARG A 148 -3.89 5.02 -2.48
C ARG A 148 -4.82 3.81 -2.36
N THR A 149 -4.30 2.68 -1.92
CA THR A 149 -5.04 1.42 -1.87
C THR A 149 -6.27 1.48 -0.98
N THR A 150 -6.22 2.28 0.10
CA THR A 150 -7.35 2.46 1.03
C THR A 150 -8.48 3.33 0.48
N GLY A 151 -8.27 4.04 -0.64
CA GLY A 151 -9.29 4.87 -1.29
C GLY A 151 -10.18 4.12 -2.29
N PHE A 152 -9.84 2.88 -2.62
CA PHE A 152 -10.55 2.10 -3.65
C PHE A 152 -10.79 0.68 -3.14
N ASP A 153 -11.98 0.14 -3.36
CA ASP A 153 -12.26 -1.26 -3.08
C ASP A 153 -11.46 -2.15 -4.05
N PRO A 154 -10.97 -3.32 -3.61
CA PRO A 154 -10.24 -4.22 -4.49
C PRO A 154 -11.16 -4.81 -5.56
N ALA A 155 -10.70 -4.85 -6.80
CA ALA A 155 -11.35 -5.62 -7.87
C ALA A 155 -11.40 -7.11 -7.49
N ALA A 156 -12.42 -7.83 -7.94
CA ALA A 156 -12.49 -9.27 -7.70
C ALA A 156 -11.29 -9.96 -8.37
N ALA A 157 -10.57 -10.76 -7.57
CA ALA A 157 -9.37 -11.46 -8.03
C ALA A 157 -9.66 -12.57 -9.06
N THR A 158 -10.94 -12.92 -9.24
CA THR A 158 -11.41 -13.97 -10.16
C THR A 158 -12.58 -13.48 -10.98
N GLY A 159 -12.89 -14.19 -12.06
CA GLY A 159 -14.00 -13.87 -12.95
C GLY A 159 -13.59 -13.12 -14.22
N GLY A 160 -12.36 -12.65 -14.33
CA GLY A 160 -11.78 -12.10 -15.55
C GLY A 160 -11.32 -13.20 -16.53
N THR A 161 -11.21 -12.83 -17.80
CA THR A 161 -10.78 -13.70 -18.90
C THR A 161 -9.84 -12.95 -19.85
N ALA A 162 -8.95 -12.11 -19.30
CA ALA A 162 -8.04 -11.29 -20.07
C ALA A 162 -7.08 -12.15 -20.93
N SER A 163 -6.76 -11.67 -22.11
CA SER A 163 -5.71 -12.27 -22.94
C SER A 163 -4.33 -11.92 -22.33
N ILE A 164 -3.38 -12.85 -22.45
CA ILE A 164 -1.99 -12.61 -22.08
C ILE A 164 -1.18 -12.42 -23.34
N GLU A 165 -0.56 -11.25 -23.47
CA GLU A 165 0.39 -10.91 -24.52
C GLU A 165 1.80 -10.96 -23.93
N VAL A 166 2.68 -11.73 -24.54
CA VAL A 166 4.09 -11.80 -24.15
C VAL A 166 4.87 -10.79 -24.97
N LEU A 167 5.57 -9.88 -24.31
CA LEU A 167 6.48 -8.95 -24.95
C LEU A 167 7.92 -9.25 -24.58
N GLU A 168 8.81 -8.94 -25.49
CA GLU A 168 10.25 -8.95 -25.20
C GLU A 168 10.60 -7.84 -24.21
N GLY A 169 11.41 -8.17 -23.22
CA GLY A 169 11.88 -7.22 -22.23
C GLY A 169 12.94 -6.27 -22.80
N VAL A 170 12.95 -5.02 -22.33
CA VAL A 170 14.06 -4.10 -22.61
C VAL A 170 15.37 -4.64 -22.01
N THR A 171 16.50 -4.22 -22.55
CA THR A 171 17.83 -4.59 -22.02
C THR A 171 18.02 -4.05 -20.60
N ASP A 172 18.73 -4.81 -19.75
CA ASP A 172 19.11 -4.37 -18.40
C ASP A 172 19.83 -3.01 -18.45
N SER A 173 19.37 -2.08 -17.64
CA SER A 173 19.93 -0.73 -17.55
C SER A 173 21.35 -0.69 -16.97
N GLY A 174 21.73 -1.72 -16.21
CA GLY A 174 23.02 -1.82 -15.53
C GLY A 174 23.25 -0.75 -14.46
N LYS A 175 22.22 0.05 -14.09
CA LYS A 175 22.36 1.18 -13.15
C LYS A 175 22.32 0.77 -11.69
N SER A 176 21.68 -0.35 -11.39
CA SER A 176 21.54 -0.91 -10.05
C SER A 176 21.59 -2.43 -10.10
N SER A 177 21.96 -3.05 -8.99
CA SER A 177 21.95 -4.50 -8.83
C SER A 177 21.35 -4.87 -7.48
N PHE A 178 20.58 -5.96 -7.45
CA PHE A 178 20.09 -6.54 -6.21
C PHE A 178 21.23 -7.29 -5.51
N LEU A 179 21.41 -7.03 -4.21
CA LEU A 179 22.40 -7.74 -3.39
C LEU A 179 21.75 -8.78 -2.49
N SER A 180 20.83 -8.33 -1.64
CA SER A 180 20.11 -9.20 -0.70
C SER A 180 18.85 -8.51 -0.18
N SER A 181 17.93 -9.28 0.35
CA SER A 181 16.82 -8.78 1.16
C SER A 181 16.68 -9.60 2.45
N GLU A 182 16.39 -8.91 3.55
CA GLU A 182 15.99 -9.53 4.80
C GLU A 182 14.50 -9.28 5.00
N ILE A 183 13.70 -10.34 4.86
CA ILE A 183 12.25 -10.26 5.00
C ILE A 183 11.88 -10.94 6.31
N ALA A 184 11.28 -10.19 7.22
CA ALA A 184 10.72 -10.76 8.45
C ALA A 184 9.59 -11.75 8.08
N LYS A 185 9.77 -13.03 8.40
CA LYS A 185 8.71 -14.01 8.24
C LYS A 185 7.71 -13.81 9.37
N SER A 186 6.45 -13.64 9.02
CA SER A 186 5.36 -13.55 9.98
C SER A 186 4.21 -14.41 9.46
N ASP A 187 3.63 -15.21 10.35
CA ASP A 187 2.40 -15.97 10.08
C ASP A 187 1.14 -15.06 10.21
N ARG A 188 1.32 -13.79 10.57
CA ARG A 188 0.24 -12.80 10.70
C ARG A 188 -0.13 -12.18 9.37
N PRO A 189 -1.36 -11.70 9.22
CA PRO A 189 -1.77 -10.92 8.04
C PRO A 189 -0.84 -9.72 7.82
N GLU A 190 -0.56 -9.41 6.56
CA GLU A 190 0.14 -8.16 6.22
C GLU A 190 -0.70 -6.95 6.62
N LEU A 191 -0.06 -5.90 7.15
CA LEU A 191 -0.74 -4.68 7.63
C LEU A 191 -1.69 -4.07 6.61
N THR A 192 -1.30 -4.02 5.34
CA THR A 192 -2.10 -3.40 4.28
C THR A 192 -3.35 -4.19 3.88
N ALA A 193 -3.40 -5.50 4.24
CA ALA A 193 -4.51 -6.40 3.93
C ALA A 193 -5.30 -6.83 5.18
N ALA A 194 -4.82 -6.50 6.39
CA ALA A 194 -5.40 -6.95 7.64
C ALA A 194 -6.76 -6.28 7.90
N LYS A 195 -7.73 -7.06 8.34
CA LYS A 195 -9.04 -6.54 8.79
C LYS A 195 -8.99 -5.95 10.19
N ILE A 196 -8.07 -6.42 11.03
CA ILE A 196 -7.87 -5.95 12.40
C ILE A 196 -6.39 -5.66 12.58
N ILE A 197 -6.06 -4.51 13.15
CA ILE A 197 -4.69 -4.11 13.46
C ILE A 197 -4.62 -3.73 14.93
N VAL A 198 -3.62 -4.27 15.62
CA VAL A 198 -3.27 -3.90 16.99
C VAL A 198 -1.91 -3.20 16.92
N SER A 199 -1.87 -1.91 17.26
CA SER A 199 -0.69 -1.06 17.05
C SER A 199 -0.16 -0.49 18.35
N GLY A 200 1.15 -0.65 18.56
CA GLY A 200 1.84 -0.23 19.78
C GLY A 200 2.66 1.05 19.59
N GLY A 201 2.61 1.92 20.61
CA GLY A 201 3.39 3.14 20.68
C GLY A 201 4.68 3.02 21.48
N ARG A 202 5.48 4.11 21.50
CA ARG A 202 6.71 4.20 22.30
C ARG A 202 6.46 4.07 23.81
N ALA A 203 5.23 4.28 24.27
CA ALA A 203 4.85 4.11 25.69
C ALA A 203 5.05 2.68 26.22
N LEU A 204 5.18 1.68 25.34
CA LEU A 204 5.51 0.29 25.71
C LEU A 204 6.91 0.12 26.31
N GLY A 205 7.85 1.02 26.02
CA GLY A 205 9.13 1.15 26.73
C GLY A 205 10.25 0.22 26.27
N SER A 206 9.97 -0.99 25.79
CA SER A 206 10.97 -1.93 25.26
C SER A 206 10.38 -2.92 24.27
N VAL A 207 11.24 -3.68 23.56
CA VAL A 207 10.84 -4.75 22.63
C VAL A 207 10.17 -5.90 23.39
N GLU A 208 10.65 -6.23 24.59
CA GLU A 208 10.09 -7.29 25.43
C GLU A 208 8.66 -6.94 25.85
N LYS A 209 8.47 -5.70 26.35
CA LYS A 209 7.14 -5.20 26.75
C LYS A 209 6.20 -5.06 25.56
N PHE A 210 6.70 -4.62 24.40
CA PHE A 210 5.91 -4.60 23.17
C PHE A 210 5.37 -5.99 22.86
N ASN A 211 6.23 -7.00 22.85
CA ASN A 211 5.81 -8.37 22.56
C ASN A 211 4.92 -8.96 23.66
N GLU A 212 5.24 -8.73 24.94
CA GLU A 212 4.47 -9.25 26.09
C GLU A 212 3.02 -8.74 26.09
N ILE A 213 2.80 -7.48 25.72
CA ILE A 213 1.49 -6.83 25.80
C ILE A 213 0.70 -6.93 24.50
N MET A 214 1.36 -6.67 23.35
CA MET A 214 0.64 -6.53 22.08
C MET A 214 0.42 -7.87 21.36
N THR A 215 1.37 -8.82 21.51
CA THR A 215 1.29 -10.10 20.81
C THR A 215 0.09 -10.95 21.24
N PRO A 216 -0.21 -11.13 22.56
CA PRO A 216 -1.37 -11.91 22.97
C PRO A 216 -2.71 -11.34 22.50
N LEU A 217 -2.86 -10.01 22.50
CA LEU A 217 -4.07 -9.36 21.98
C LEU A 217 -4.21 -9.59 20.47
N ALA A 218 -3.10 -9.41 19.73
CA ALA A 218 -3.11 -9.64 18.29
C ALA A 218 -3.41 -11.11 17.93
N ASP A 219 -2.88 -12.07 18.67
CA ASP A 219 -3.15 -13.49 18.48
C ASP A 219 -4.63 -13.82 18.72
N LYS A 220 -5.19 -13.28 19.81
CA LYS A 220 -6.60 -13.51 20.17
C LYS A 220 -7.56 -13.00 19.10
N LEU A 221 -7.23 -11.87 18.46
CA LEU A 221 -8.03 -11.23 17.42
C LEU A 221 -7.70 -11.70 16.00
N GLY A 222 -6.67 -12.50 15.79
CA GLY A 222 -6.14 -12.81 14.46
C GLY A 222 -5.67 -11.54 13.72
N ALA A 223 -5.15 -10.56 14.45
CA ALA A 223 -4.81 -9.24 13.98
C ALA A 223 -3.36 -9.15 13.46
N ALA A 224 -3.12 -8.19 12.58
CA ALA A 224 -1.77 -7.74 12.28
C ALA A 224 -1.23 -6.86 13.42
N LEU A 225 0.10 -6.92 13.62
CA LEU A 225 0.79 -6.00 14.53
C LEU A 225 1.26 -4.76 13.77
N GLY A 226 0.92 -3.60 14.31
CA GLY A 226 1.40 -2.30 13.86
C GLY A 226 2.25 -1.61 14.92
N ALA A 227 3.00 -0.59 14.50
CA ALA A 227 3.80 0.21 15.42
C ALA A 227 3.85 1.67 14.98
N SER A 228 3.99 2.58 15.95
CA SER A 228 4.32 3.96 15.64
C SER A 228 5.77 4.08 15.16
N ARG A 229 6.08 5.11 14.36
CA ARG A 229 7.47 5.40 13.98
C ARG A 229 8.40 5.48 15.19
N ALA A 230 7.96 6.13 16.26
CA ALA A 230 8.78 6.26 17.46
C ALA A 230 9.07 4.91 18.16
N ALA A 231 8.19 3.92 18.06
CA ALA A 231 8.44 2.57 18.54
C ALA A 231 9.42 1.81 17.65
N VAL A 232 9.30 1.98 16.33
CA VAL A 232 10.22 1.39 15.33
C VAL A 232 11.63 2.01 15.49
N ASP A 233 11.74 3.33 15.54
CA ASP A 233 13.01 4.04 15.72
C ASP A 233 13.71 3.66 17.06
N ALA A 234 12.93 3.30 18.07
CA ALA A 234 13.43 2.78 19.35
C ALA A 234 13.76 1.28 19.34
N GLY A 235 13.56 0.59 18.22
CA GLY A 235 13.84 -0.83 18.05
C GLY A 235 12.81 -1.78 18.65
N TYR A 236 11.60 -1.32 19.04
CA TYR A 236 10.58 -2.16 19.64
C TYR A 236 9.84 -3.04 18.61
N ALA A 237 9.81 -2.61 17.38
CA ALA A 237 9.15 -3.31 16.27
C ALA A 237 9.95 -3.16 14.98
N PRO A 238 9.85 -4.13 14.04
CA PRO A 238 10.50 -4.04 12.75
C PRO A 238 9.89 -2.91 11.89
N ASN A 239 10.66 -2.39 10.93
CA ASN A 239 10.23 -1.31 10.06
C ASN A 239 8.95 -1.64 9.27
N ASP A 240 8.75 -2.91 8.92
CA ASP A 240 7.57 -3.38 8.19
C ASP A 240 6.24 -3.25 8.96
N TRP A 241 6.32 -3.02 10.28
CA TRP A 241 5.15 -2.79 11.14
C TRP A 241 4.82 -1.31 11.29
N GLN A 242 5.64 -0.42 10.73
CA GLN A 242 5.39 1.01 10.86
C GLN A 242 4.10 1.42 10.15
N VAL A 243 3.19 2.03 10.89
CA VAL A 243 1.97 2.68 10.40
C VAL A 243 2.15 4.19 10.42
N GLY A 244 1.83 4.86 9.31
CA GLY A 244 1.94 6.30 9.22
C GLY A 244 2.28 6.79 7.81
N GLN A 245 2.45 8.09 7.67
CA GLN A 245 2.74 8.77 6.39
C GLN A 245 3.97 8.21 5.67
N THR A 246 5.03 7.86 6.42
CA THR A 246 6.28 7.31 5.90
C THR A 246 6.38 5.78 6.05
N GLY A 247 5.37 5.17 6.67
CA GLY A 247 5.20 3.73 6.79
C GLY A 247 4.08 3.21 5.89
N LYS A 248 3.36 2.23 6.38
CA LYS A 248 2.18 1.68 5.70
C LYS A 248 0.95 2.52 6.03
N ILE A 249 0.12 2.78 5.01
CA ILE A 249 -1.20 3.37 5.15
C ILE A 249 -2.21 2.23 5.18
N VAL A 250 -3.06 2.22 6.21
CA VAL A 250 -3.99 1.15 6.50
C VAL A 250 -5.41 1.69 6.76
N ALA A 251 -6.43 0.90 6.44
CA ALA A 251 -7.83 1.19 6.73
C ALA A 251 -8.57 -0.11 7.12
N PRO A 252 -8.20 -0.73 8.26
CA PRO A 252 -8.85 -1.95 8.72
C PRO A 252 -10.30 -1.70 9.18
N GLN A 253 -11.02 -2.77 9.44
CA GLN A 253 -12.33 -2.71 10.12
C GLN A 253 -12.19 -2.26 11.57
N LEU A 254 -11.06 -2.63 12.22
CA LEU A 254 -10.75 -2.25 13.59
C LEU A 254 -9.27 -1.93 13.72
N TYR A 255 -8.95 -0.75 14.25
CA TYR A 255 -7.61 -0.33 14.60
C TYR A 255 -7.53 -0.05 16.11
N ILE A 256 -6.72 -0.82 16.84
CA ILE A 256 -6.48 -0.62 18.27
C ILE A 256 -5.12 0.06 18.44
N ALA A 257 -5.13 1.27 18.97
CA ALA A 257 -3.95 2.09 19.23
C ALA A 257 -3.62 2.08 20.73
N ALA A 258 -2.57 1.38 21.15
CA ALA A 258 -2.15 1.32 22.54
C ALA A 258 -0.86 2.13 22.77
N GLY A 259 -0.95 3.16 23.60
CA GLY A 259 0.18 4.02 23.95
C GLY A 259 0.75 4.83 22.77
N ILE A 260 -0.09 5.15 21.80
CA ILE A 260 0.21 5.99 20.63
C ILE A 260 -0.29 7.40 20.91
N SER A 261 0.57 8.41 20.69
CA SER A 261 0.22 9.81 20.96
C SER A 261 -0.78 10.40 19.95
N GLY A 262 -0.81 9.90 18.72
CA GLY A 262 -1.64 10.49 17.66
C GLY A 262 -0.98 11.66 16.94
N ALA A 263 0.35 11.63 16.79
CA ALA A 263 1.03 12.57 15.91
C ALA A 263 0.44 12.53 14.49
N ILE A 264 0.34 13.70 13.84
CA ILE A 264 -0.32 13.84 12.52
C ILE A 264 0.19 12.86 11.47
N GLN A 265 1.49 12.52 11.53
CA GLN A 265 2.11 11.56 10.61
C GLN A 265 1.61 10.13 10.84
N HIS A 266 1.28 9.77 12.09
CA HIS A 266 0.67 8.46 12.41
C HIS A 266 -0.79 8.45 11.97
N LEU A 267 -1.53 9.51 12.32
CA LEU A 267 -2.95 9.64 11.94
C LEU A 267 -3.15 9.55 10.43
N ALA A 268 -2.27 10.15 9.64
CA ALA A 268 -2.30 10.07 8.17
C ALA A 268 -2.25 8.62 7.64
N GLY A 269 -1.75 7.69 8.44
CA GLY A 269 -1.64 6.28 8.06
C GLY A 269 -2.79 5.38 8.54
N MET A 270 -3.69 5.85 9.44
CA MET A 270 -4.70 4.96 10.02
C MET A 270 -6.09 5.59 10.23
N LYS A 271 -6.23 6.90 10.05
CA LYS A 271 -7.50 7.61 10.31
C LYS A 271 -8.68 7.16 9.47
N ASP A 272 -8.43 6.50 8.33
CA ASP A 272 -9.47 5.96 7.45
C ASP A 272 -9.95 4.57 7.90
N SER A 273 -9.49 4.06 9.07
CA SER A 273 -10.00 2.83 9.69
C SER A 273 -11.48 2.98 10.04
N LYS A 274 -12.28 1.89 9.92
CA LYS A 274 -13.73 1.98 10.17
C LYS A 274 -14.07 2.19 11.64
N VAL A 275 -13.30 1.55 12.53
CA VAL A 275 -13.42 1.73 13.98
C VAL A 275 -12.02 1.90 14.55
N ILE A 276 -11.83 2.94 15.34
CA ILE A 276 -10.57 3.25 16.02
C ILE A 276 -10.81 3.19 17.52
N VAL A 277 -10.03 2.33 18.19
CA VAL A 277 -9.98 2.23 19.65
C VAL A 277 -8.63 2.78 20.12
N ALA A 278 -8.63 3.73 21.05
CA ALA A 278 -7.42 4.29 21.61
C ALA A 278 -7.31 3.99 23.11
N ILE A 279 -6.14 3.50 23.55
CA ILE A 279 -5.79 3.31 24.96
C ILE A 279 -4.57 4.16 25.24
N ASN A 280 -4.72 5.19 26.08
CA ASN A 280 -3.63 6.08 26.46
C ASN A 280 -3.86 6.60 27.87
N LYS A 281 -2.79 6.82 28.64
CA LYS A 281 -2.85 7.41 29.98
C LYS A 281 -2.97 8.93 29.97
N ASP A 282 -2.65 9.58 28.85
CA ASP A 282 -2.73 11.02 28.67
C ASP A 282 -4.09 11.36 28.02
N PRO A 283 -5.04 11.96 28.76
CA PRO A 283 -6.37 12.30 28.24
C PRO A 283 -6.31 13.34 27.11
N GLU A 284 -5.25 14.15 27.04
CA GLU A 284 -5.04 15.16 26.00
C GLU A 284 -4.31 14.61 24.76
N ALA A 285 -4.02 13.31 24.72
CA ALA A 285 -3.33 12.71 23.59
C ALA A 285 -4.15 12.88 22.29
N PRO A 286 -3.56 13.44 21.22
CA PRO A 286 -4.28 13.71 19.96
C PRO A 286 -4.94 12.47 19.32
N ILE A 287 -4.55 11.25 19.70
CA ILE A 287 -5.16 10.00 19.20
C ILE A 287 -6.66 9.94 19.54
N PHE A 288 -7.06 10.52 20.69
CA PHE A 288 -8.47 10.54 21.10
C PHE A 288 -9.35 11.40 20.19
N SER A 289 -8.78 12.37 19.46
CA SER A 289 -9.55 13.19 18.52
C SER A 289 -10.08 12.43 17.30
N VAL A 290 -9.51 11.26 17.01
CA VAL A 290 -9.91 10.40 15.88
C VAL A 290 -10.45 9.03 16.34
N ALA A 291 -10.43 8.76 17.65
CA ALA A 291 -10.91 7.49 18.20
C ALA A 291 -12.45 7.48 18.32
N ASP A 292 -13.07 6.39 17.87
CA ASP A 292 -14.48 6.11 18.11
C ASP A 292 -14.71 5.70 19.57
N TYR A 293 -13.71 4.99 20.15
CA TYR A 293 -13.70 4.57 21.55
C TYR A 293 -12.36 4.92 22.18
N GLY A 294 -12.37 5.73 23.22
CA GLY A 294 -11.18 6.12 23.99
C GLY A 294 -11.24 5.54 25.39
N LEU A 295 -10.15 4.95 25.83
CA LEU A 295 -9.94 4.50 27.20
C LEU A 295 -8.73 5.23 27.81
N GLU A 296 -8.99 6.12 28.77
CA GLU A 296 -7.94 6.72 29.60
C GLU A 296 -7.51 5.70 30.65
N ALA A 297 -6.42 5.01 30.41
CA ALA A 297 -5.90 3.96 31.29
C ALA A 297 -4.43 3.65 31.04
N ASP A 298 -3.81 2.99 32.03
CA ASP A 298 -2.51 2.36 31.83
C ASP A 298 -2.63 1.15 30.91
N LEU A 299 -1.95 1.19 29.77
CA LEU A 299 -1.97 0.11 28.78
C LEU A 299 -1.45 -1.23 29.35
N PHE A 300 -0.55 -1.20 30.35
CA PHE A 300 -0.03 -2.41 30.98
C PHE A 300 -1.06 -3.15 31.83
N THR A 301 -2.14 -2.49 32.21
CA THR A 301 -3.32 -3.08 32.86
C THR A 301 -4.44 -3.34 31.86
N ALA A 302 -4.81 -2.32 31.11
CA ALA A 302 -5.99 -2.35 30.24
C ALA A 302 -5.88 -3.36 29.09
N VAL A 303 -4.71 -3.48 28.44
CA VAL A 303 -4.54 -4.39 27.30
C VAL A 303 -4.59 -5.87 27.73
N PRO A 304 -3.92 -6.32 28.82
CA PRO A 304 -4.08 -7.67 29.35
C PRO A 304 -5.52 -7.98 29.81
N GLU A 305 -6.20 -7.06 30.46
CA GLU A 305 -7.61 -7.23 30.86
C GLU A 305 -8.52 -7.40 29.64
N LEU A 306 -8.34 -6.55 28.63
CA LEU A 306 -9.07 -6.68 27.35
C LEU A 306 -8.80 -8.05 26.71
N THR A 307 -7.54 -8.47 26.68
CA THR A 307 -7.15 -9.79 26.12
C THR A 307 -7.79 -10.95 26.85
N ALA A 308 -7.94 -10.84 28.17
CA ALA A 308 -8.57 -11.86 28.99
C ALA A 308 -10.10 -11.90 28.81
N ALA A 309 -10.72 -10.75 28.51
CA ALA A 309 -12.17 -10.63 28.33
C ALA A 309 -12.66 -11.08 26.94
N LEU A 310 -11.77 -11.18 25.96
CA LEU A 310 -12.03 -11.69 24.60
C LEU A 310 -11.92 -13.21 24.54
#